data_2dca846a8059ca779c9348fe9aa7e1a5
#
_entry.id   2dca846a8059ca779c9348fe9aa7e1a5
#
_cell.length_a   1.000
_cell.length_b   1.000
_cell.length_c   1.000
_cell.angle_alpha   90.00
_cell.angle_beta   90.00
_cell.angle_gamma   90.00
#
_symmetry.space_group_name_H-M   'P 1'
#
loop_
_entity.id
_entity.type
_entity.pdbx_description
1 polymer ?
#
loop_
_entity_poly.entity_id
_entity_poly.type
_entity_poly.pdbx_seq_one_letter_code
_entity_poly.pdbx_strand_id
1 'polypeptide(L)'
;SIKKRTKNYESVCLGISGGLDSRIVLSALNDSFDGDINCFTYGPDLFNEKTIANQVTSTIGINNVNISFPDDIYLNFYNDGIYYSGGASMFKHGIQIHMYHSLKNYFSTNGLIQGSALDLVLGSSFSNENIVGIKNKNDLVEYYIKHFFNYSRNSFVNLFKDRNIG
;
A
#
# COMPACT_ATOMS: atom_id res chain seq x y z
N SER A 1 -12.71 6.87 -11.18
CA SER A 1 -12.07 6.02 -12.20
C SER A 1 -10.59 6.40 -12.34
N ILE A 2 -9.77 5.50 -12.82
CA ILE A 2 -8.34 5.73 -13.11
C ILE A 2 -8.20 6.89 -14.09
N LYS A 3 -8.93 6.89 -15.20
CA LYS A 3 -8.90 7.95 -16.20
C LYS A 3 -9.08 9.37 -15.64
N LYS A 4 -9.93 9.54 -14.61
CA LYS A 4 -10.11 10.85 -13.96
C LYS A 4 -8.89 11.25 -13.13
N ARG A 5 -8.21 10.28 -12.50
CA ARG A 5 -7.06 10.53 -11.62
C ARG A 5 -5.76 10.73 -12.38
N THR A 6 -5.65 10.13 -13.57
CA THR A 6 -4.44 10.20 -14.41
C THR A 6 -4.48 11.29 -15.47
N LYS A 7 -5.60 12.02 -15.59
CA LYS A 7 -5.87 13.02 -16.64
C LYS A 7 -4.75 14.04 -16.88
N ASN A 8 -4.02 14.41 -15.83
CA ASN A 8 -3.01 15.47 -15.88
C ASN A 8 -1.57 14.93 -15.89
N TYR A 9 -1.39 13.63 -16.10
CA TYR A 9 -0.06 13.01 -16.13
C TYR A 9 0.26 12.54 -17.54
N GLU A 10 1.49 12.79 -17.97
CA GLU A 10 2.06 12.24 -19.21
C GLU A 10 2.61 10.83 -18.98
N SER A 11 3.08 10.58 -17.76
CA SER A 11 3.56 9.27 -17.36
C SER A 11 3.18 8.96 -15.90
N VAL A 12 2.99 7.68 -15.60
CA VAL A 12 2.72 7.19 -14.25
C VAL A 12 3.67 6.05 -13.89
N CYS A 13 3.95 5.92 -12.61
CA CYS A 13 4.71 4.81 -12.07
C CYS A 13 3.80 3.97 -11.17
N LEU A 14 3.66 2.67 -11.48
CA LEU A 14 2.82 1.72 -10.74
C LEU A 14 3.67 0.74 -9.95
N GLY A 15 3.44 0.69 -8.64
CA GLY A 15 3.93 -0.41 -7.82
C GLY A 15 3.18 -1.70 -8.13
N ILE A 16 3.89 -2.70 -8.66
CA ILE A 16 3.31 -4.01 -8.97
C ILE A 16 3.92 -5.10 -8.10
N SER A 17 3.06 -5.98 -7.61
CA SER A 17 3.42 -7.16 -6.83
C SER A 17 2.88 -8.43 -7.51
N GLY A 18 3.14 -9.59 -6.92
CA GLY A 18 2.49 -10.83 -7.32
C GLY A 18 0.98 -10.88 -7.01
N GLY A 19 0.46 -9.90 -6.25
CA GLY A 19 -0.93 -9.83 -5.81
C GLY A 19 -1.92 -9.41 -6.91
N LEU A 20 -3.19 -9.76 -6.71
CA LEU A 20 -4.28 -9.48 -7.66
C LEU A 20 -4.56 -7.98 -7.79
N ASP A 21 -4.52 -7.24 -6.68
CA ASP A 21 -4.90 -5.83 -6.62
C ASP A 21 -4.07 -4.97 -7.56
N SER A 22 -2.75 -5.11 -7.49
CA SER A 22 -1.83 -4.35 -8.37
C SER A 22 -2.01 -4.71 -9.84
N ARG A 23 -2.34 -5.98 -10.15
CA ARG A 23 -2.63 -6.44 -11.52
C ARG A 23 -3.93 -5.87 -12.07
N ILE A 24 -4.98 -5.75 -11.25
CA ILE A 24 -6.23 -5.10 -11.63
C ILE A 24 -5.98 -3.61 -11.96
N VAL A 25 -5.19 -2.93 -11.13
CA VAL A 25 -4.83 -1.53 -11.39
C VAL A 25 -4.02 -1.39 -12.67
N LEU A 26 -3.07 -2.31 -12.93
CA LEU A 26 -2.29 -2.33 -14.16
C LEU A 26 -3.17 -2.52 -15.40
N SER A 27 -4.08 -3.49 -15.38
CA SER A 27 -5.02 -3.71 -16.47
C SER A 27 -5.87 -2.47 -16.74
N ALA A 28 -6.43 -1.87 -15.69
CA ALA A 28 -7.25 -0.67 -15.84
C ALA A 28 -6.46 0.57 -16.31
N LEU A 29 -5.16 0.68 -16.00
CA LEU A 29 -4.27 1.69 -16.56
C LEU A 29 -4.02 1.42 -18.04
N ASN A 30 -3.63 0.20 -18.39
CA ASN A 30 -3.37 -0.20 -19.77
C ASN A 30 -4.57 0.04 -20.71
N ASP A 31 -5.78 -0.14 -20.18
CA ASP A 31 -7.02 0.05 -20.94
C ASP A 31 -7.48 1.51 -21.07
N SER A 32 -7.05 2.39 -20.15
CA SER A 32 -7.69 3.71 -20.03
C SER A 32 -6.73 4.90 -19.91
N PHE A 33 -5.43 4.68 -19.86
CA PHE A 33 -4.43 5.72 -19.77
C PHE A 33 -3.61 5.79 -21.06
N ASP A 34 -3.58 6.96 -21.67
CA ASP A 34 -2.93 7.18 -22.97
C ASP A 34 -1.45 7.57 -22.85
N GLY A 35 -0.92 7.73 -21.60
CA GLY A 35 0.47 8.08 -21.33
C GLY A 35 1.35 6.88 -21.03
N ASP A 36 2.59 7.13 -20.67
CA ASP A 36 3.57 6.10 -20.38
C ASP A 36 3.33 5.44 -19.02
N ILE A 37 3.27 4.12 -19.02
CA ILE A 37 3.15 3.31 -17.80
C ILE A 37 4.51 2.70 -17.47
N ASN A 38 5.07 3.06 -16.32
CA ASN A 38 6.27 2.47 -15.77
C ASN A 38 5.89 1.60 -14.58
N CYS A 39 6.51 0.44 -14.45
CA CYS A 39 6.25 -0.46 -13.34
C CYS A 39 7.48 -0.65 -12.47
N PHE A 40 7.28 -0.85 -11.19
CA PHE A 40 8.33 -1.26 -10.27
C PHE A 40 7.83 -2.27 -9.26
N THR A 41 8.71 -3.16 -8.85
CA THR A 41 8.50 -4.09 -7.73
C THR A 41 9.52 -3.80 -6.65
N TYR A 42 9.03 -3.64 -5.45
CA TYR A 42 9.82 -3.23 -4.31
C TYR A 42 9.76 -4.28 -3.20
N GLY A 43 10.90 -4.78 -2.78
CA GLY A 43 10.96 -5.80 -1.73
C GLY A 43 12.28 -6.55 -1.67
N PRO A 44 12.44 -7.43 -0.65
CA PRO A 44 13.61 -8.30 -0.54
C PRO A 44 13.70 -9.26 -1.73
N ASP A 45 14.91 -9.68 -2.09
CA ASP A 45 15.16 -10.53 -3.27
C ASP A 45 14.63 -11.96 -3.12
N LEU A 46 14.33 -12.37 -1.90
CA LEU A 46 13.90 -13.74 -1.57
C LEU A 46 12.44 -14.06 -1.95
N PHE A 47 11.65 -13.07 -2.35
CA PHE A 47 10.23 -13.27 -2.64
C PHE A 47 9.96 -13.52 -4.13
N ASN A 48 9.13 -14.51 -4.43
CA ASN A 48 8.65 -14.82 -5.79
C ASN A 48 7.83 -13.69 -6.43
N GLU A 49 7.46 -12.66 -5.68
CA GLU A 49 6.67 -11.52 -6.17
C GLU A 49 7.33 -10.81 -7.35
N LYS A 50 8.67 -10.65 -7.31
CA LYS A 50 9.43 -10.04 -8.42
C LYS A 50 9.32 -10.86 -9.71
N THR A 51 9.39 -12.18 -9.60
CA THR A 51 9.25 -13.08 -10.74
C THR A 51 7.85 -12.97 -11.36
N ILE A 52 6.82 -13.00 -10.53
CA ILE A 52 5.43 -12.89 -10.98
C ILE A 52 5.18 -11.51 -11.60
N ALA A 53 5.62 -10.45 -10.95
CA ALA A 53 5.49 -9.09 -11.46
C ALA A 53 6.16 -8.91 -12.82
N ASN A 54 7.39 -9.42 -12.98
CA ASN A 54 8.11 -9.38 -14.27
C ASN A 54 7.38 -10.18 -15.36
N GLN A 55 6.82 -11.33 -15.04
CA GLN A 55 6.02 -12.11 -16.00
C GLN A 55 4.76 -11.35 -16.44
N VAL A 56 4.05 -10.76 -15.50
CA VAL A 56 2.82 -9.98 -15.79
C VAL A 56 3.14 -8.79 -16.67
N THR A 57 4.13 -7.99 -16.31
CA THR A 57 4.49 -6.77 -17.07
C THR A 57 5.04 -7.09 -18.43
N SER A 58 5.84 -8.14 -18.58
CA SER A 58 6.37 -8.57 -19.88
C SER A 58 5.28 -9.04 -20.84
N THR A 59 4.20 -9.65 -20.32
CA THR A 59 3.06 -10.09 -21.16
C THR A 59 2.38 -8.94 -21.89
N ILE A 60 2.41 -7.74 -21.31
CA ILE A 60 1.80 -6.54 -21.90
C ILE A 60 2.85 -5.55 -22.44
N GLY A 61 4.12 -5.95 -22.49
CA GLY A 61 5.21 -5.15 -23.05
C GLY A 61 5.66 -3.97 -22.19
N ILE A 62 5.34 -3.97 -20.90
CA ILE A 62 5.73 -2.92 -19.95
C ILE A 62 6.98 -3.37 -19.19
N ASN A 63 7.96 -2.46 -19.07
CA ASN A 63 9.18 -2.72 -18.30
C ASN A 63 8.91 -2.60 -16.79
N ASN A 64 9.45 -3.56 -16.00
CA ASN A 64 9.37 -3.55 -14.55
C ASN A 64 10.77 -3.42 -13.93
N VAL A 65 10.97 -2.41 -13.10
CA VAL A 65 12.20 -2.22 -12.34
C VAL A 65 12.10 -2.88 -10.98
N ASN A 66 13.04 -3.77 -10.66
CA ASN A 66 13.11 -4.40 -9.35
C ASN A 66 14.01 -3.58 -8.43
N ILE A 67 13.45 -3.09 -7.33
CA ILE A 67 14.15 -2.34 -6.29
C ILE A 67 14.30 -3.21 -5.05
N SER A 68 15.53 -3.57 -4.72
CA SER A 68 15.83 -4.41 -3.56
C SER A 68 16.01 -3.58 -2.30
N PHE A 69 15.74 -4.19 -1.15
CA PHE A 69 16.03 -3.58 0.13
C PHE A 69 17.53 -3.71 0.45
N PRO A 70 18.23 -2.64 0.80
CA PRO A 70 19.52 -2.78 1.44
C PRO A 70 19.36 -3.37 2.84
N ASP A 71 20.38 -4.13 3.31
CA ASP A 71 20.33 -4.81 4.61
C ASP A 71 20.16 -3.85 5.79
N ASP A 72 20.62 -2.62 5.62
CA ASP A 72 20.59 -1.55 6.62
C ASP A 72 19.47 -0.53 6.42
N ILE A 73 18.45 -0.86 5.61
CA ILE A 73 17.36 0.04 5.23
C ILE A 73 16.68 0.74 6.41
N TYR A 74 16.49 0.00 7.52
CA TYR A 74 15.85 0.55 8.71
C TYR A 74 16.76 1.54 9.45
N LEU A 75 18.06 1.34 9.43
CA LEU A 75 19.03 2.21 10.08
C LEU A 75 19.20 3.52 9.29
N ASN A 76 19.35 3.42 7.99
CA ASN A 76 19.62 4.58 7.12
C ASN A 76 18.42 5.51 6.96
N PHE A 77 17.19 4.98 6.94
CA PHE A 77 15.98 5.76 6.68
C PHE A 77 15.07 5.95 7.90
N TYR A 78 15.54 5.58 9.09
CA TYR A 78 14.79 5.71 10.34
C TYR A 78 14.38 7.17 10.63
N ASN A 79 15.37 8.06 10.64
CA ASN A 79 15.16 9.47 10.94
C ASN A 79 14.26 10.16 9.88
N ASP A 80 14.47 9.85 8.61
CA ASP A 80 13.67 10.37 7.52
C ASP A 80 12.22 9.91 7.62
N GLY A 81 12.00 8.63 7.96
CA GLY A 81 10.67 8.08 8.19
C GLY A 81 9.91 8.82 9.28
N ILE A 82 10.57 9.14 10.40
CA ILE A 82 9.97 9.91 11.48
C ILE A 82 9.73 11.36 11.06
N TYR A 83 10.71 11.99 10.45
CA TYR A 83 10.63 13.39 10.03
C TYR A 83 9.50 13.65 9.05
N TYR A 84 9.45 12.90 7.95
CA TYR A 84 8.43 13.07 6.91
C TYR A 84 7.03 12.65 7.34
N SER A 85 6.90 11.80 8.35
CA SER A 85 5.59 11.45 8.94
C SER A 85 5.12 12.40 10.04
N GLY A 86 5.92 13.42 10.39
CA GLY A 86 5.63 14.29 11.53
C GLY A 86 5.60 13.55 12.87
N GLY A 87 6.32 12.44 13.00
CA GLY A 87 6.31 11.57 14.17
C GLY A 87 5.06 10.68 14.31
N ALA A 88 4.12 10.76 13.36
CA ALA A 88 2.87 9.99 13.40
C ALA A 88 3.04 8.53 12.93
N SER A 89 4.19 8.19 12.36
CA SER A 89 4.40 6.89 11.72
C SER A 89 5.53 6.10 12.37
N MET A 90 5.43 4.78 12.28
CA MET A 90 6.47 3.90 12.79
C MET A 90 7.71 3.92 11.89
N PHE A 91 8.87 3.55 12.43
CA PHE A 91 10.16 3.47 11.74
C PHE A 91 10.11 2.65 10.41
N LYS A 92 9.20 1.68 10.30
CA LYS A 92 9.00 0.89 9.07
C LYS A 92 8.66 1.72 7.83
N HIS A 93 8.21 2.95 7.99
CA HIS A 93 7.95 3.85 6.87
C HIS A 93 9.22 4.43 6.24
N GLY A 94 10.37 4.27 6.87
CA GLY A 94 11.67 4.49 6.24
C GLY A 94 11.86 3.68 4.96
N ILE A 95 11.28 2.47 4.90
CA ILE A 95 11.23 1.63 3.69
C ILE A 95 10.61 2.38 2.50
N GLN A 96 9.51 3.09 2.72
CA GLN A 96 8.84 3.86 1.67
C GLN A 96 9.71 5.05 1.21
N ILE A 97 10.45 5.67 2.11
CA ILE A 97 11.37 6.76 1.78
C ILE A 97 12.48 6.24 0.86
N HIS A 98 13.09 5.10 1.19
CA HIS A 98 14.06 4.45 0.32
C HIS A 98 13.49 4.14 -1.06
N MET A 99 12.27 3.60 -1.13
CA MET A 99 11.58 3.36 -2.39
C MET A 99 11.44 4.64 -3.23
N TYR A 100 10.96 5.73 -2.65
CA TYR A 100 10.82 7.00 -3.37
C TYR A 100 12.15 7.57 -3.85
N HIS A 101 13.20 7.49 -3.04
CA HIS A 101 14.55 7.90 -3.46
C HIS A 101 15.06 7.06 -4.62
N SER A 102 14.86 5.75 -4.57
CA SER A 102 15.27 4.83 -5.62
C SER A 102 14.52 5.05 -6.93
N LEU A 103 13.21 5.28 -6.87
CA LEU A 103 12.37 5.50 -8.05
C LEU A 103 12.82 6.71 -8.88
N LYS A 104 13.30 7.78 -8.24
CA LYS A 104 13.82 8.97 -8.93
C LYS A 104 15.02 8.67 -9.82
N ASN A 105 15.77 7.60 -9.55
CA ASN A 105 16.91 7.20 -10.37
C ASN A 105 16.50 6.45 -11.64
N TYR A 106 15.28 5.91 -11.66
CA TYR A 106 14.78 5.10 -12.78
C TYR A 106 13.75 5.83 -13.62
N PHE A 107 12.93 6.67 -13.00
CA PHE A 107 11.78 7.26 -13.69
C PHE A 107 11.68 8.77 -13.43
N SER A 108 11.45 9.50 -14.51
CA SER A 108 11.08 10.90 -14.47
C SER A 108 9.55 11.00 -14.55
N THR A 109 8.87 10.67 -13.45
CA THR A 109 7.41 10.73 -13.37
C THR A 109 6.98 11.47 -12.10
N ASN A 110 5.85 12.17 -12.19
CA ASN A 110 5.19 12.85 -11.07
C ASN A 110 3.88 12.17 -10.64
N GLY A 111 3.54 11.04 -11.25
CA GLY A 111 2.39 10.20 -10.90
C GLY A 111 2.81 8.86 -10.31
N LEU A 112 2.61 8.65 -9.00
CA LEU A 112 2.78 7.35 -8.36
C LEU A 112 1.43 6.72 -8.04
N ILE A 113 1.24 5.48 -8.49
CA ILE A 113 0.02 4.70 -8.28
C ILE A 113 0.36 3.43 -7.51
N GLN A 114 -0.45 3.08 -6.55
CA GLN A 114 -0.32 1.83 -5.80
C GLN A 114 -1.67 1.14 -5.72
N GLY A 115 -1.66 -0.19 -5.77
CA GLY A 115 -2.85 -1.04 -5.60
C GLY A 115 -3.25 -1.27 -4.14
N SER A 116 -2.74 -0.47 -3.21
CA SER A 116 -3.00 -0.63 -1.78
C SER A 116 -4.49 -0.46 -1.46
N ALA A 117 -4.99 -1.32 -0.57
CA ALA A 117 -6.35 -1.29 -0.05
C ALA A 117 -7.47 -1.59 -1.07
N LEU A 118 -7.17 -2.14 -2.23
CA LEU A 118 -8.22 -2.59 -3.17
C LEU A 118 -9.03 -3.75 -2.57
N ASP A 119 -8.40 -4.60 -1.78
CA ASP A 119 -9.01 -5.66 -0.98
C ASP A 119 -10.10 -5.12 -0.03
N LEU A 120 -9.91 -3.93 0.55
CA LEU A 120 -10.94 -3.26 1.36
C LEU A 120 -12.15 -2.87 0.50
N VAL A 121 -11.93 -2.41 -0.73
CA VAL A 121 -13.00 -1.99 -1.64
C VAL A 121 -13.73 -3.19 -2.24
N LEU A 122 -13.01 -4.26 -2.56
CA LEU A 122 -13.57 -5.50 -3.11
C LEU A 122 -14.15 -6.43 -2.04
N GLY A 123 -13.97 -6.10 -0.76
CA GLY A 123 -14.60 -6.83 0.34
C GLY A 123 -13.86 -8.09 0.79
N SER A 124 -12.65 -8.37 0.30
CA SER A 124 -11.90 -9.57 0.73
C SER A 124 -11.49 -9.51 2.20
N SER A 125 -11.18 -8.32 2.71
CA SER A 125 -10.95 -8.08 4.14
C SER A 125 -12.21 -8.26 5.00
N PHE A 126 -13.39 -8.28 4.38
CA PHE A 126 -14.70 -8.44 5.02
C PHE A 126 -15.31 -9.83 4.78
N SER A 127 -14.67 -10.67 3.98
CA SER A 127 -15.18 -12.01 3.62
C SER A 127 -14.95 -13.07 4.70
N ASN A 128 -14.64 -12.68 5.93
CA ASN A 128 -14.56 -13.62 7.03
C ASN A 128 -15.98 -14.15 7.35
N GLU A 129 -16.14 -15.47 7.44
CA GLU A 129 -17.42 -16.14 7.75
C GLU A 129 -18.10 -15.56 8.99
N ASN A 130 -17.33 -15.06 9.94
CA ASN A 130 -17.86 -14.43 11.16
C ASN A 130 -18.55 -13.08 10.91
N ILE A 131 -18.31 -12.41 9.77
CA ILE A 131 -19.00 -11.15 9.43
C ILE A 131 -20.34 -11.42 8.76
N VAL A 132 -20.46 -12.49 7.99
CA VAL A 132 -21.68 -12.83 7.25
C VAL A 132 -22.89 -13.04 8.18
N GLY A 133 -22.66 -13.45 9.43
CA GLY A 133 -23.68 -13.61 10.45
C GLY A 133 -24.11 -12.34 11.22
N ILE A 134 -23.40 -11.23 11.04
CA ILE A 134 -23.64 -9.98 11.80
C ILE A 134 -24.81 -9.22 11.16
N LYS A 135 -25.91 -9.09 11.91
CA LYS A 135 -27.15 -8.49 11.41
C LYS A 135 -27.40 -7.06 11.90
N ASN A 136 -26.62 -6.59 12.86
CA ASN A 136 -26.82 -5.25 13.41
C ASN A 136 -25.49 -4.46 13.51
N LYS A 137 -25.62 -3.14 13.58
CA LYS A 137 -24.51 -2.21 13.61
C LYS A 137 -23.61 -2.36 14.83
N ASN A 138 -24.17 -2.68 15.98
CA ASN A 138 -23.42 -2.77 17.23
C ASN A 138 -22.50 -3.99 17.23
N ASP A 139 -22.98 -5.14 16.77
CA ASP A 139 -22.19 -6.36 16.64
C ASP A 139 -21.07 -6.19 15.61
N LEU A 140 -21.34 -5.45 14.54
CA LEU A 140 -20.33 -5.11 13.54
C LEU A 140 -19.22 -4.24 14.15
N VAL A 141 -19.59 -3.23 14.93
CA VAL A 141 -18.62 -2.37 15.63
C VAL A 141 -17.80 -3.17 16.64
N GLU A 142 -18.42 -4.04 17.43
CA GLU A 142 -17.71 -4.92 18.38
C GLU A 142 -16.75 -5.87 17.66
N TYR A 143 -17.17 -6.45 16.52
CA TYR A 143 -16.33 -7.29 15.69
C TYR A 143 -15.08 -6.52 15.20
N TYR A 144 -15.27 -5.29 14.69
CA TYR A 144 -14.16 -4.45 14.24
C TYR A 144 -13.21 -4.07 15.37
N ILE A 145 -13.73 -3.66 16.51
CA ILE A 145 -12.91 -3.33 17.69
C ILE A 145 -12.06 -4.53 18.10
N LYS A 146 -12.65 -5.72 18.11
CA LYS A 146 -11.95 -6.94 18.51
C LYS A 146 -10.86 -7.38 17.54
N HIS A 147 -11.05 -7.20 16.21
CA HIS A 147 -10.17 -7.78 15.19
C HIS A 147 -9.18 -6.79 14.59
N PHE A 148 -9.48 -5.51 14.57
CA PHE A 148 -8.64 -4.49 13.97
C PHE A 148 -7.92 -3.59 14.98
N PHE A 149 -8.43 -3.50 16.20
CA PHE A 149 -7.74 -2.79 17.26
C PHE A 149 -7.11 -3.81 18.22
N ASN A 150 -5.78 -3.71 18.40
CA ASN A 150 -5.02 -4.53 19.36
C ASN A 150 -5.34 -4.21 20.82
N TYR A 151 -6.33 -3.37 21.06
CA TYR A 151 -6.73 -2.93 22.39
C TYR A 151 -8.19 -3.36 22.66
N SER A 152 -8.43 -3.91 23.83
CA SER A 152 -9.80 -4.17 24.27
C SER A 152 -10.54 -2.84 24.46
N ARG A 153 -11.88 -2.86 24.34
CA ARG A 153 -12.74 -1.69 24.61
C ARG A 153 -12.44 -1.09 25.98
N ASN A 154 -12.21 -1.94 26.99
CA ASN A 154 -11.89 -1.50 28.35
C ASN A 154 -10.52 -0.81 28.42
N SER A 155 -9.52 -1.29 27.70
CA SER A 155 -8.22 -0.63 27.62
C SER A 155 -8.32 0.74 26.96
N PHE A 156 -9.13 0.87 25.92
CA PHE A 156 -9.36 2.14 25.23
C PHE A 156 -10.12 3.13 26.13
N VAL A 157 -11.16 2.68 26.80
CA VAL A 157 -11.93 3.52 27.75
C VAL A 157 -11.06 3.95 28.93
N ASN A 158 -10.20 3.07 29.45
CA ASN A 158 -9.32 3.40 30.56
C ASN A 158 -8.23 4.42 30.16
N LEU A 159 -7.72 4.40 28.93
CA LEU A 159 -6.79 5.41 28.41
C LEU A 159 -7.38 6.85 28.46
N PHE A 160 -8.68 6.99 28.41
CA PHE A 160 -9.35 8.30 28.46
C PHE A 160 -9.96 8.65 29.82
N LYS A 161 -10.18 7.65 30.70
CA LYS A 161 -10.72 7.90 32.05
C LYS A 161 -9.72 8.53 33.01
N ASP A 162 -8.43 8.26 32.84
CA ASP A 162 -7.37 8.76 33.72
C ASP A 162 -6.86 10.17 33.35
N ARG A 163 -7.41 10.80 32.33
CA ARG A 163 -7.15 12.19 32.04
C ARG A 163 -8.21 13.08 32.70
N ASN A 164 -8.07 13.31 33.98
CA ASN A 164 -8.52 14.55 34.59
C ASN A 164 -7.69 15.69 33.95
N ILE A 165 -8.20 16.22 32.85
CA ILE A 165 -7.74 17.50 32.31
C ILE A 165 -8.44 18.52 33.18
N GLY A 166 -7.73 18.98 34.25
CA GLY A 166 -8.09 20.16 35.00
C GLY A 166 -7.91 21.43 34.15
#